data_f0adc4a3847ff554b1e1813806eecf51
#
_entry.id   f0adc4a3847ff554b1e1813806eecf51
#
_cell.length_a   1.000
_cell.length_b   1.000
_cell.length_c   1.000
_cell.angle_alpha   90.00
_cell.angle_beta   90.00
_cell.angle_gamma   90.00
#
_symmetry.space_group_name_H-M   'P 1'
#
loop_
_entity.id
_entity.type
_entity.pdbx_description
1 polymer ?
#
loop_
_entity_poly.entity_id
_entity_poly.type
_entity_poly.pdbx_seq_one_letter_code
_entity_poly.pdbx_strand_id
1 'polypeptide(L)'
;NLTEKVDIKALLNRDVRPVLIIGFVLAAFQQWCGINIVFNYAEEVFASAGFGISSSLFNIVITGTVNMVFTFIAIRTVDGWGRRKLMLSGSLGLAFTYTLLGIIYYTTSGGYVVLTVIVIAIAIYAMSLAPITWVILSEIFPNRIRGVAMAAATSVLWIASTLLVLLFPFIKKAVDISGAFWIYAAICILGFLFIRSRLPETKGKSLEEVEKKLLRK
;
A
#
# COMPACT_ATOMS: atom_id res chain seq x y z
N ASN A 1 23.02 -20.49 -21.47
CA ASN A 1 21.65 -20.70 -22.02
C ASN A 1 20.69 -19.73 -21.36
N LEU A 2 20.50 -18.53 -21.95
CA LEU A 2 19.64 -17.44 -21.47
C LEU A 2 18.21 -17.53 -22.05
N THR A 3 17.70 -18.73 -22.29
CA THR A 3 16.34 -18.95 -22.80
C THR A 3 15.60 -19.97 -21.95
N GLU A 4 15.49 -19.73 -20.63
CA GLU A 4 14.39 -20.36 -19.91
C GLU A 4 13.10 -19.71 -20.41
N LYS A 5 12.33 -20.50 -21.19
CA LYS A 5 11.00 -20.10 -21.65
C LYS A 5 10.19 -19.76 -20.41
N VAL A 6 9.70 -18.52 -20.37
CA VAL A 6 8.79 -18.05 -19.33
C VAL A 6 7.57 -18.96 -19.30
N ASP A 7 7.51 -19.87 -18.33
CA ASP A 7 6.41 -20.83 -18.21
C ASP A 7 5.23 -20.20 -17.42
N ILE A 8 4.39 -19.47 -18.15
CA ILE A 8 3.16 -18.88 -17.58
C ILE A 8 2.24 -19.97 -17.01
N LYS A 9 2.28 -21.21 -17.56
CA LYS A 9 1.46 -22.31 -17.06
C LYS A 9 1.86 -22.74 -15.65
N ALA A 10 3.11 -22.46 -15.24
CA ALA A 10 3.57 -22.72 -13.88
C ALA A 10 2.79 -21.93 -12.82
N LEU A 11 2.21 -20.77 -13.16
CA LEU A 11 1.32 -20.00 -12.26
C LEU A 11 -0.02 -20.70 -11.99
N LEU A 12 -0.46 -21.59 -12.87
CA LEU A 12 -1.72 -22.32 -12.74
C LEU A 12 -1.59 -23.54 -11.82
N ASN A 13 -0.37 -23.91 -11.42
CA ASN A 13 -0.13 -25.03 -10.53
C ASN A 13 -0.79 -24.80 -9.17
N ARG A 14 -1.50 -25.83 -8.67
CA ARG A 14 -2.23 -25.75 -7.39
C ARG A 14 -1.33 -25.44 -6.20
N ASP A 15 -0.09 -25.91 -6.26
CA ASP A 15 0.89 -25.75 -5.16
C ASP A 15 1.28 -24.29 -4.94
N VAL A 16 1.35 -23.47 -6.00
CA VAL A 16 1.77 -22.06 -5.89
C VAL A 16 0.61 -21.07 -5.69
N ARG A 17 -0.64 -21.53 -5.83
CA ARG A 17 -1.83 -20.67 -5.67
C ARG A 17 -1.87 -19.90 -4.36
N PRO A 18 -1.60 -20.50 -3.17
CA PRO A 18 -1.66 -19.77 -1.92
C PRO A 18 -0.72 -18.57 -1.88
N VAL A 19 0.49 -18.74 -2.41
CA VAL A 19 1.52 -17.70 -2.46
C VAL A 19 1.14 -16.59 -3.45
N LEU A 20 0.61 -16.96 -4.62
CA LEU A 20 0.12 -16.01 -5.61
C LEU A 20 -1.04 -15.17 -5.06
N ILE A 21 -2.01 -15.79 -4.37
CA ILE A 21 -3.13 -15.08 -3.74
C ILE A 21 -2.60 -14.06 -2.72
N ILE A 22 -1.66 -14.47 -1.85
CA ILE A 22 -1.05 -13.55 -0.89
C ILE A 22 -0.39 -12.37 -1.62
N GLY A 23 0.43 -12.66 -2.64
CA GLY A 23 1.13 -11.62 -3.40
C GLY A 23 0.17 -10.66 -4.12
N PHE A 24 -0.85 -11.18 -4.78
CA PHE A 24 -1.82 -10.36 -5.51
C PHE A 24 -2.68 -9.50 -4.59
N VAL A 25 -3.11 -10.06 -3.44
CA VAL A 25 -3.86 -9.29 -2.43
C VAL A 25 -2.98 -8.19 -1.83
N LEU A 26 -1.71 -8.46 -1.55
CA LEU A 26 -0.78 -7.43 -1.05
C LEU A 26 -0.52 -6.34 -2.09
N ALA A 27 -0.35 -6.71 -3.36
CA ALA A 27 -0.16 -5.77 -4.46
C ALA A 27 -1.39 -4.85 -4.65
N ALA A 28 -2.59 -5.44 -4.64
CA ALA A 28 -3.84 -4.69 -4.70
C ALA A 28 -4.04 -3.81 -3.46
N PHE A 29 -3.81 -4.35 -2.26
CA PHE A 29 -3.94 -3.62 -1.00
C PHE A 29 -3.01 -2.41 -0.93
N GLN A 30 -1.76 -2.53 -1.38
CA GLN A 30 -0.81 -1.42 -1.41
C GLN A 30 -1.36 -0.22 -2.19
N GLN A 31 -2.13 -0.45 -3.24
CA GLN A 31 -2.76 0.62 -4.02
C GLN A 31 -4.05 1.13 -3.36
N TRP A 32 -4.89 0.19 -2.88
CA TRP A 32 -6.19 0.50 -2.29
C TRP A 32 -6.13 0.97 -0.84
N CYS A 33 -4.94 1.02 -0.22
CA CYS A 33 -4.77 1.63 1.10
C CYS A 33 -5.10 3.14 1.14
N GLY A 34 -5.40 3.78 0.00
CA GLY A 34 -5.90 5.15 -0.07
C GLY A 34 -4.85 6.22 -0.33
N ILE A 35 -3.55 5.93 -0.15
CA ILE A 35 -2.50 6.95 -0.30
C ILE A 35 -2.40 7.51 -1.72
N ASN A 36 -2.70 6.68 -2.73
CA ASN A 36 -2.68 7.11 -4.13
C ASN A 36 -3.72 8.19 -4.44
N ILE A 37 -4.79 8.25 -3.67
CA ILE A 37 -5.77 9.34 -3.80
C ILE A 37 -5.16 10.66 -3.34
N VAL A 38 -4.39 10.64 -2.25
CA VAL A 38 -3.70 11.82 -1.76
C VAL A 38 -2.71 12.36 -2.80
N PHE A 39 -2.05 11.49 -3.58
CA PHE A 39 -1.12 11.93 -4.62
C PHE A 39 -1.82 12.31 -5.93
N ASN A 40 -2.75 11.51 -6.43
CA ASN A 40 -3.40 11.75 -7.72
C ASN A 40 -4.46 12.84 -7.69
N TYR A 41 -5.09 13.05 -6.54
CA TYR A 41 -6.13 14.06 -6.32
C TYR A 41 -5.70 15.09 -5.25
N ALA A 42 -4.39 15.34 -5.13
CA ALA A 42 -3.82 16.22 -4.12
C ALA A 42 -4.46 17.61 -4.13
N GLU A 43 -4.63 18.22 -5.30
CA GLU A 43 -5.27 19.53 -5.45
C GLU A 43 -6.69 19.50 -4.89
N GLU A 44 -7.48 18.50 -5.22
CA GLU A 44 -8.86 18.37 -4.79
C GLU A 44 -8.97 18.06 -3.30
N VAL A 45 -8.08 17.24 -2.75
CA VAL A 45 -7.97 16.94 -1.32
C VAL A 45 -7.64 18.21 -0.54
N PHE A 46 -6.66 18.98 -0.98
CA PHE A 46 -6.28 20.22 -0.30
C PHE A 46 -7.29 21.35 -0.51
N ALA A 47 -7.90 21.47 -1.68
CA ALA A 47 -8.98 22.42 -1.92
C ALA A 47 -10.19 22.15 -1.00
N SER A 48 -10.54 20.88 -0.77
CA SER A 48 -11.60 20.47 0.17
C SER A 48 -11.24 20.78 1.63
N ALA A 49 -9.96 20.98 1.94
CA ALA A 49 -9.49 21.44 3.25
C ALA A 49 -9.42 22.98 3.36
N GLY A 50 -9.83 23.71 2.31
CA GLY A 50 -9.86 25.17 2.29
C GLY A 50 -8.58 25.85 1.80
N PHE A 51 -7.63 25.11 1.21
CA PHE A 51 -6.45 25.70 0.61
C PHE A 51 -6.73 26.26 -0.79
N GLY A 52 -6.20 27.45 -1.09
CA GLY A 52 -6.18 28.00 -2.45
C GLY A 52 -5.19 27.27 -3.37
N ILE A 53 -5.27 27.51 -4.68
CA ILE A 53 -4.47 26.81 -5.70
C ILE A 53 -2.96 26.87 -5.40
N SER A 54 -2.41 28.08 -5.14
CA SER A 54 -0.97 28.24 -4.86
C SER A 54 -0.53 27.47 -3.60
N SER A 55 -1.36 27.48 -2.54
CA SER A 55 -1.10 26.74 -1.30
C SER A 55 -1.22 25.23 -1.52
N SER A 56 -2.14 24.78 -2.36
CA SER A 56 -2.27 23.36 -2.72
C SER A 56 -1.03 22.85 -3.45
N LEU A 57 -0.50 23.61 -4.40
CA LEU A 57 0.74 23.27 -5.10
C LEU A 57 1.93 23.19 -4.13
N PHE A 58 2.05 24.14 -3.20
CA PHE A 58 3.08 24.08 -2.16
C PHE A 58 2.96 22.86 -1.26
N ASN A 59 1.74 22.51 -0.87
CA ASN A 59 1.46 21.31 -0.07
C ASN A 59 1.84 20.01 -0.83
N ILE A 60 1.69 19.98 -2.15
CA ILE A 60 2.15 18.85 -2.99
C ILE A 60 3.68 18.70 -2.91
N VAL A 61 4.42 19.79 -2.94
CA VAL A 61 5.88 19.76 -2.79
C VAL A 61 6.28 19.26 -1.40
N ILE A 62 5.60 19.71 -0.35
CA ILE A 62 5.84 19.22 1.03
C ILE A 62 5.60 17.71 1.09
N THR A 63 4.46 17.24 0.61
CA THR A 63 4.10 15.81 0.68
C THR A 63 5.04 14.94 -0.14
N GLY A 64 5.47 15.39 -1.32
CA GLY A 64 6.48 14.73 -2.15
C GLY A 64 7.85 14.65 -1.46
N THR A 65 8.27 15.73 -0.81
CA THR A 65 9.53 15.79 -0.05
C THR A 65 9.49 14.83 1.14
N VAL A 66 8.40 14.83 1.90
CA VAL A 66 8.21 13.89 3.02
C VAL A 66 8.25 12.45 2.54
N ASN A 67 7.53 12.13 1.46
CA ASN A 67 7.55 10.78 0.88
C ASN A 67 8.98 10.34 0.53
N MET A 68 9.75 11.21 -0.12
CA MET A 68 11.14 10.93 -0.48
C MET A 68 12.01 10.68 0.75
N VAL A 69 11.99 11.59 1.74
CA VAL A 69 12.81 11.48 2.96
C VAL A 69 12.50 10.20 3.72
N PHE A 70 11.22 9.91 3.96
CA PHE A 70 10.81 8.72 4.71
C PHE A 70 11.05 7.42 3.94
N THR A 71 11.04 7.44 2.60
CA THR A 71 11.46 6.29 1.78
C THR A 71 12.95 5.99 1.98
N PHE A 72 13.82 7.00 2.01
CA PHE A 72 15.25 6.79 2.32
C PHE A 72 15.47 6.23 3.73
N ILE A 73 14.71 6.70 4.71
CA ILE A 73 14.76 6.15 6.08
C ILE A 73 14.31 4.68 6.07
N ALA A 74 13.23 4.36 5.34
CA ALA A 74 12.69 3.01 5.23
C ALA A 74 13.72 2.02 4.68
N ILE A 75 14.43 2.37 3.60
CA ILE A 75 15.47 1.52 3.00
C ILE A 75 16.54 1.12 4.02
N ARG A 76 16.88 2.02 4.96
CA ARG A 76 17.88 1.75 6.01
C ARG A 76 17.33 0.97 7.20
N THR A 77 16.03 1.02 7.45
CA THR A 77 15.41 0.46 8.66
C THR A 77 14.69 -0.86 8.42
N VAL A 78 14.37 -1.19 7.17
CA VAL A 78 13.58 -2.38 6.79
C VAL A 78 14.16 -3.70 7.32
N ASP A 79 15.48 -3.84 7.27
CA ASP A 79 16.16 -5.06 7.72
C ASP A 79 16.18 -5.19 9.25
N GLY A 80 16.08 -4.07 9.98
CA GLY A 80 16.07 -4.04 11.43
C GLY A 80 14.75 -4.49 12.05
N TRP A 81 13.62 -4.04 11.51
CA TRP A 81 12.30 -4.16 12.15
C TRP A 81 11.49 -5.41 11.75
N GLY A 82 11.76 -5.99 10.59
CA GLY A 82 11.01 -7.12 10.05
C GLY A 82 9.84 -6.71 9.17
N ARG A 83 9.70 -7.45 8.06
CA ARG A 83 8.75 -7.08 6.97
C ARG A 83 7.30 -7.11 7.43
N ARG A 84 6.92 -8.20 8.11
CA ARG A 84 5.54 -8.38 8.59
C ARG A 84 5.15 -7.34 9.64
N LYS A 85 6.07 -7.00 10.57
CA LYS A 85 5.82 -5.99 11.60
C LYS A 85 5.60 -4.61 10.99
N LEU A 86 6.43 -4.22 10.02
CA LEU A 86 6.30 -2.93 9.32
C LEU A 86 4.98 -2.85 8.55
N MET A 87 4.56 -3.91 7.86
CA MET A 87 3.26 -3.94 7.17
C MET A 87 2.08 -3.81 8.14
N LEU A 88 2.13 -4.49 9.28
CA LEU A 88 1.08 -4.43 10.30
C LEU A 88 1.00 -3.04 10.95
N SER A 89 2.14 -2.48 11.37
CA SER A 89 2.16 -1.13 11.97
C SER A 89 1.75 -0.05 10.97
N GLY A 90 2.18 -0.17 9.71
CA GLY A 90 1.79 0.73 8.64
C GLY A 90 0.29 0.68 8.35
N SER A 91 -0.29 -0.51 8.23
CA SER A 91 -1.73 -0.67 8.00
C SER A 91 -2.57 -0.08 9.12
N LEU A 92 -2.21 -0.32 10.40
CA LEU A 92 -2.91 0.28 11.54
C LEU A 92 -2.69 1.79 11.63
N GLY A 93 -1.47 2.27 11.37
CA GLY A 93 -1.18 3.70 11.35
C GLY A 93 -1.99 4.44 10.30
N LEU A 94 -2.09 3.88 9.08
CA LEU A 94 -2.94 4.43 8.02
C LEU A 94 -4.42 4.37 8.39
N ALA A 95 -4.91 3.27 8.95
CA ALA A 95 -6.30 3.18 9.40
C ALA A 95 -6.64 4.28 10.42
N PHE A 96 -5.74 4.51 11.38
CA PHE A 96 -5.92 5.57 12.38
C PHE A 96 -5.90 6.97 11.74
N THR A 97 -4.90 7.28 10.89
CA THR A 97 -4.79 8.60 10.26
C THR A 97 -5.96 8.88 9.32
N TYR A 98 -6.46 7.89 8.57
CA TYR A 98 -7.62 8.07 7.70
C TYR A 98 -8.92 8.19 8.48
N THR A 99 -9.07 7.48 9.60
CA THR A 99 -10.21 7.70 10.50
C THR A 99 -10.21 9.14 10.99
N LEU A 100 -9.05 9.65 11.41
CA LEU A 100 -8.90 11.03 11.87
C LEU A 100 -9.17 12.03 10.74
N LEU A 101 -8.66 11.80 9.52
CA LEU A 101 -8.97 12.64 8.35
C LEU A 101 -10.46 12.69 8.06
N GLY A 102 -11.14 11.54 8.08
CA GLY A 102 -12.59 11.48 7.89
C GLY A 102 -13.34 12.32 8.92
N ILE A 103 -12.96 12.27 10.20
CA ILE A 103 -13.53 13.10 11.27
C ILE A 103 -13.27 14.59 11.02
N ILE A 104 -12.04 14.97 10.68
CA ILE A 104 -11.65 16.36 10.44
C ILE A 104 -12.46 16.93 9.27
N TYR A 105 -12.57 16.22 8.16
CA TYR A 105 -13.38 16.66 7.01
C TYR A 105 -14.88 16.73 7.33
N TYR A 106 -15.38 15.82 8.16
CA TYR A 106 -16.79 15.84 8.59
C TYR A 106 -17.11 17.02 9.50
N THR A 107 -16.19 17.39 10.39
CA THR A 107 -16.38 18.51 11.35
C THR A 107 -16.02 19.87 10.77
N THR A 108 -15.72 19.99 9.48
CA THR A 108 -15.28 21.21 8.79
C THR A 108 -14.00 21.86 9.35
N SER A 109 -13.24 21.13 10.14
CA SER A 109 -11.93 21.57 10.64
C SER A 109 -10.88 21.34 9.54
N GLY A 110 -10.72 22.30 8.66
CA GLY A 110 -9.80 22.19 7.51
C GLY A 110 -8.39 22.74 7.80
N GLY A 111 -7.70 23.11 6.72
CA GLY A 111 -6.45 23.85 6.75
C GLY A 111 -5.25 22.99 7.19
N TYR A 112 -4.37 23.60 7.99
CA TYR A 112 -3.10 22.99 8.37
C TYR A 112 -3.22 21.69 9.17
N VAL A 113 -4.36 21.45 9.84
CA VAL A 113 -4.61 20.20 10.57
C VAL A 113 -4.71 19.04 9.58
N VAL A 114 -5.44 19.22 8.48
CA VAL A 114 -5.55 18.22 7.39
C VAL A 114 -4.17 17.96 6.79
N LEU A 115 -3.42 19.03 6.46
CA LEU A 115 -2.06 18.88 5.92
C LEU A 115 -1.16 18.07 6.86
N THR A 116 -1.19 18.37 8.16
CA THR A 116 -0.37 17.64 9.15
C THR A 116 -0.72 16.16 9.18
N VAL A 117 -2.00 15.80 9.21
CA VAL A 117 -2.41 14.38 9.25
C VAL A 117 -2.10 13.66 7.94
N ILE A 118 -2.23 14.34 6.78
CA ILE A 118 -1.82 13.80 5.48
C ILE A 118 -0.31 13.53 5.45
N VAL A 119 0.51 14.48 5.93
CA VAL A 119 1.98 14.31 6.01
C VAL A 119 2.35 13.11 6.88
N ILE A 120 1.66 12.93 8.01
CA ILE A 120 1.84 11.75 8.88
C ILE A 120 1.44 10.45 8.14
N ALA A 121 0.32 10.44 7.43
CA ALA A 121 -0.12 9.28 6.65
C ALA A 121 0.91 8.91 5.56
N ILE A 122 1.46 9.91 4.85
CA ILE A 122 2.48 9.70 3.82
C ILE A 122 3.76 9.15 4.45
N ALA A 123 4.21 9.69 5.59
CA ALA A 123 5.37 9.20 6.30
C ALA A 123 5.22 7.72 6.73
N ILE A 124 4.05 7.38 7.29
CA ILE A 124 3.71 5.99 7.68
C ILE A 124 3.75 5.07 6.45
N TYR A 125 3.12 5.47 5.34
CA TYR A 125 3.10 4.70 4.10
C TYR A 125 4.51 4.50 3.53
N ALA A 126 5.28 5.58 3.41
CA ALA A 126 6.63 5.58 2.86
C ALA A 126 7.60 4.70 3.67
N MET A 127 7.42 4.62 4.99
CA MET A 127 8.22 3.75 5.86
C MET A 127 7.75 2.29 5.89
N SER A 128 6.56 1.99 5.40
CA SER A 128 5.96 0.66 5.54
C SER A 128 5.52 0.08 4.20
N LEU A 129 4.28 0.31 3.79
CA LEU A 129 3.66 -0.37 2.66
C LEU A 129 4.39 -0.13 1.34
N ALA A 130 4.93 1.08 1.11
CA ALA A 130 5.56 1.44 -0.15
C ALA A 130 6.74 0.52 -0.52
N PRO A 131 7.82 0.46 0.27
CA PRO A 131 8.96 -0.39 -0.04
C PRO A 131 8.72 -1.86 0.32
N ILE A 132 8.04 -2.12 1.45
CA ILE A 132 7.94 -3.47 2.01
C ILE A 132 7.12 -4.40 1.14
N THR A 133 6.09 -3.92 0.44
CA THR A 133 5.32 -4.76 -0.49
C THR A 133 6.22 -5.39 -1.55
N TRP A 134 7.11 -4.61 -2.15
CA TRP A 134 8.04 -5.12 -3.17
C TRP A 134 9.04 -6.13 -2.61
N VAL A 135 9.56 -5.86 -1.42
CA VAL A 135 10.46 -6.78 -0.72
C VAL A 135 9.75 -8.10 -0.44
N ILE A 136 8.55 -8.05 0.15
CA ILE A 136 7.76 -9.26 0.43
C ILE A 136 7.44 -10.04 -0.84
N LEU A 137 6.98 -9.39 -1.91
CA LEU A 137 6.69 -10.06 -3.18
C LEU A 137 7.91 -10.82 -3.71
N SER A 138 9.11 -10.23 -3.60
CA SER A 138 10.34 -10.90 -4.02
C SER A 138 10.77 -12.06 -3.11
N GLU A 139 10.40 -12.01 -1.83
CA GLU A 139 10.77 -13.02 -0.83
C GLU A 139 9.78 -14.19 -0.75
N ILE A 140 8.48 -13.97 -1.08
CA ILE A 140 7.48 -15.04 -0.99
C ILE A 140 7.36 -15.88 -2.26
N PHE A 141 7.71 -15.34 -3.43
CA PHE A 141 7.56 -16.09 -4.67
C PHE A 141 8.71 -17.09 -4.87
N PRO A 142 8.41 -18.37 -5.13
CA PRO A 142 9.41 -19.41 -5.40
C PRO A 142 10.33 -19.02 -6.55
N ASN A 143 11.61 -19.33 -6.44
CA ASN A 143 12.63 -18.99 -7.45
C ASN A 143 12.21 -19.37 -8.87
N ARG A 144 11.63 -20.57 -9.04
CA ARG A 144 11.20 -21.11 -10.33
C ARG A 144 10.20 -20.24 -11.09
N ILE A 145 9.32 -19.53 -10.37
CA ILE A 145 8.24 -18.72 -10.97
C ILE A 145 8.37 -17.23 -10.65
N ARG A 146 9.39 -16.82 -9.90
CA ARG A 146 9.49 -15.46 -9.34
C ARG A 146 9.32 -14.36 -10.39
N GLY A 147 10.01 -14.45 -11.51
CA GLY A 147 9.94 -13.44 -12.57
C GLY A 147 8.51 -13.26 -13.09
N VAL A 148 7.84 -14.37 -13.40
CA VAL A 148 6.46 -14.35 -13.92
C VAL A 148 5.46 -13.91 -12.84
N ALA A 149 5.64 -14.38 -11.60
CA ALA A 149 4.78 -14.02 -10.48
C ALA A 149 4.92 -12.53 -10.12
N MET A 150 6.14 -11.98 -10.16
CA MET A 150 6.39 -10.55 -9.98
C MET A 150 5.73 -9.72 -11.08
N ALA A 151 5.85 -10.13 -12.35
CA ALA A 151 5.19 -9.46 -13.47
C ALA A 151 3.67 -9.47 -13.31
N ALA A 152 3.08 -10.62 -12.96
CA ALA A 152 1.65 -10.74 -12.69
C ALA A 152 1.19 -9.88 -11.50
N ALA A 153 1.95 -9.90 -10.39
CA ALA A 153 1.63 -9.05 -9.22
C ALA A 153 1.72 -7.55 -9.55
N THR A 154 2.71 -7.16 -10.37
CA THR A 154 2.83 -5.78 -10.87
C THR A 154 1.64 -5.40 -11.75
N SER A 155 1.17 -6.31 -12.61
CA SER A 155 -0.03 -6.08 -13.43
C SER A 155 -1.27 -5.90 -12.54
N VAL A 156 -1.47 -6.76 -11.54
CA VAL A 156 -2.56 -6.62 -10.55
C VAL A 156 -2.47 -5.27 -9.82
N LEU A 157 -1.28 -4.86 -9.43
CA LEU A 157 -1.02 -3.57 -8.76
C LEU A 157 -1.47 -2.40 -9.64
N TRP A 158 -1.07 -2.36 -10.91
CA TRP A 158 -1.44 -1.27 -11.81
C TRP A 158 -2.93 -1.27 -12.17
N ILE A 159 -3.54 -2.45 -12.36
CA ILE A 159 -5.00 -2.58 -12.55
C ILE A 159 -5.73 -2.04 -11.31
N ALA A 160 -5.31 -2.44 -10.11
CA ALA A 160 -5.88 -1.96 -8.85
C ALA A 160 -5.72 -0.43 -8.69
N SER A 161 -4.57 0.13 -9.06
CA SER A 161 -4.32 1.58 -9.08
C SER A 161 -5.26 2.31 -10.03
N THR A 162 -5.38 1.82 -11.26
CA THR A 162 -6.27 2.40 -12.28
C THR A 162 -7.72 2.39 -11.81
N LEU A 163 -8.19 1.26 -11.28
CA LEU A 163 -9.56 1.15 -10.75
C LEU A 163 -9.78 2.12 -9.58
N LEU A 164 -8.82 2.24 -8.66
CA LEU A 164 -8.94 3.18 -7.55
C LEU A 164 -9.09 4.62 -8.03
N VAL A 165 -8.24 5.05 -8.96
CA VAL A 165 -8.26 6.43 -9.50
C VAL A 165 -9.57 6.69 -10.25
N LEU A 166 -10.02 5.74 -11.08
CA LEU A 166 -11.28 5.87 -11.81
C LEU A 166 -12.52 5.89 -10.91
N LEU A 167 -12.50 5.12 -9.81
CA LEU A 167 -13.64 5.02 -8.90
C LEU A 167 -13.72 6.17 -7.90
N PHE A 168 -12.62 6.84 -7.60
CA PHE A 168 -12.59 7.88 -6.56
C PHE A 168 -13.62 9.01 -6.77
N PRO A 169 -13.80 9.60 -7.97
CA PRO A 169 -14.82 10.64 -8.16
C PRO A 169 -16.24 10.16 -7.84
N PHE A 170 -16.56 8.90 -8.14
CA PHE A 170 -17.86 8.31 -7.81
C PHE A 170 -18.01 8.07 -6.31
N ILE A 171 -16.96 7.56 -5.65
CA ILE A 171 -16.92 7.39 -4.19
C ILE A 171 -17.14 8.76 -3.51
N LYS A 172 -16.37 9.77 -3.91
CA LYS A 172 -16.49 11.12 -3.36
C LYS A 172 -17.89 11.71 -3.56
N LYS A 173 -18.50 11.50 -4.74
CA LYS A 173 -19.87 11.96 -5.00
C LYS A 173 -20.92 11.25 -4.13
N ALA A 174 -20.68 9.99 -3.76
CA ALA A 174 -21.63 9.18 -3.00
C ALA A 174 -21.54 9.42 -1.48
N VAL A 175 -20.33 9.61 -0.95
CA VAL A 175 -20.08 9.62 0.51
C VAL A 175 -19.22 10.80 0.97
N ASP A 176 -19.01 11.79 0.13
CA ASP A 176 -18.09 12.92 0.34
C ASP A 176 -16.64 12.49 0.59
N ILE A 177 -15.75 13.46 0.80
CA ILE A 177 -14.33 13.19 1.06
C ILE A 177 -14.12 12.54 2.44
N SER A 178 -14.93 12.88 3.43
CA SER A 178 -14.90 12.29 4.76
C SER A 178 -15.22 10.80 4.72
N GLY A 179 -16.29 10.43 4.02
CA GLY A 179 -16.69 9.04 3.82
C GLY A 179 -15.67 8.25 3.02
N ALA A 180 -15.04 8.86 2.02
CA ALA A 180 -13.97 8.22 1.26
C ALA A 180 -12.78 7.83 2.17
N PHE A 181 -12.33 8.72 3.06
CA PHE A 181 -11.28 8.39 4.03
C PHE A 181 -11.67 7.29 5.00
N TRP A 182 -12.93 7.23 5.45
CA TRP A 182 -13.40 6.13 6.29
C TRP A 182 -13.43 4.78 5.53
N ILE A 183 -13.77 4.78 4.24
CA ILE A 183 -13.66 3.57 3.39
C ILE A 183 -12.20 3.11 3.33
N TYR A 184 -11.24 4.01 3.12
CA TYR A 184 -9.81 3.65 3.11
C TYR A 184 -9.31 3.19 4.47
N ALA A 185 -9.81 3.76 5.58
CA ALA A 185 -9.53 3.27 6.92
C ALA A 185 -10.01 1.82 7.10
N ALA A 186 -11.22 1.50 6.65
CA ALA A 186 -11.77 0.14 6.69
C ALA A 186 -10.93 -0.83 5.83
N ILE A 187 -10.52 -0.42 4.63
CA ILE A 187 -9.62 -1.22 3.77
C ILE A 187 -8.27 -1.47 4.46
N CYS A 188 -7.70 -0.48 5.15
CA CYS A 188 -6.47 -0.66 5.91
C CYS A 188 -6.63 -1.64 7.07
N ILE A 189 -7.78 -1.65 7.76
CA ILE A 189 -8.11 -2.65 8.79
C ILE A 189 -8.22 -4.05 8.17
N LEU A 190 -8.92 -4.20 7.05
CA LEU A 190 -9.01 -5.49 6.34
C LEU A 190 -7.63 -5.97 5.88
N GLY A 191 -6.81 -5.07 5.35
CA GLY A 191 -5.41 -5.37 5.01
C GLY A 191 -4.59 -5.82 6.22
N PHE A 192 -4.72 -5.14 7.36
CA PHE A 192 -4.10 -5.56 8.62
C PHE A 192 -4.51 -6.97 9.03
N LEU A 193 -5.81 -7.29 9.01
CA LEU A 193 -6.32 -8.62 9.36
C LEU A 193 -5.80 -9.70 8.39
N PHE A 194 -5.76 -9.40 7.10
CA PHE A 194 -5.19 -10.29 6.09
C PHE A 194 -3.70 -10.55 6.33
N ILE A 195 -2.90 -9.50 6.52
CA ILE A 195 -1.46 -9.62 6.79
C ILE A 195 -1.23 -10.42 8.08
N ARG A 196 -1.99 -10.13 9.13
CA ARG A 196 -1.89 -10.84 10.42
C ARG A 196 -2.16 -12.34 10.27
N SER A 197 -3.13 -12.71 9.44
CA SER A 197 -3.58 -14.10 9.30
C SER A 197 -2.79 -14.91 8.28
N ARG A 198 -2.31 -14.29 7.20
CA ARG A 198 -1.75 -15.00 6.04
C ARG A 198 -0.27 -14.77 5.79
N LEU A 199 0.28 -13.60 6.15
CA LEU A 199 1.66 -13.28 5.88
C LEU A 199 2.57 -13.79 7.00
N PRO A 200 3.52 -14.71 6.74
CA PRO A 200 4.57 -15.07 7.69
C PRO A 200 5.63 -13.96 7.78
N GLU A 201 6.40 -13.95 8.86
CA GLU A 201 7.61 -13.11 8.91
C GLU A 201 8.69 -13.77 8.04
N THR A 202 9.26 -12.95 7.16
CA THR A 202 10.29 -13.38 6.19
C THR A 202 11.70 -12.99 6.62
N LYS A 203 11.83 -12.02 7.57
CA LYS A 203 13.13 -11.57 8.07
C LYS A 203 13.99 -12.73 8.57
N GLY A 204 15.22 -12.81 8.04
CA GLY A 204 16.22 -13.78 8.48
C GLY A 204 15.94 -15.23 8.09
N LYS A 205 14.99 -15.45 7.16
CA LYS A 205 14.69 -16.78 6.61
C LYS A 205 15.21 -16.92 5.21
N SER A 206 15.66 -18.14 4.86
CA SER A 206 15.96 -18.45 3.47
C SER A 206 14.68 -18.52 2.64
N LEU A 207 14.81 -18.32 1.33
CA LEU A 207 13.68 -18.39 0.41
C LEU A 207 13.00 -19.77 0.45
N GLU A 208 13.78 -20.84 0.61
CA GLU A 208 13.29 -22.21 0.72
C GLU A 208 12.50 -22.44 2.03
N GLU A 209 12.90 -21.80 3.12
CA GLU A 209 12.15 -21.84 4.39
C GLU A 209 10.81 -21.13 4.29
N VAL A 210 10.78 -19.97 3.64
CA VAL A 210 9.54 -19.22 3.39
C VAL A 210 8.61 -20.02 2.48
N GLU A 211 9.14 -20.61 1.41
CA GLU A 211 8.39 -21.45 0.47
C GLU A 211 7.79 -22.66 1.18
N LYS A 212 8.58 -23.42 1.95
CA LYS A 212 8.08 -24.57 2.73
C LYS A 212 6.96 -24.19 3.68
N LYS A 213 7.03 -23.00 4.29
CA LYS A 213 6.00 -22.55 5.25
C LYS A 213 4.70 -22.15 4.55
N LEU A 214 4.78 -21.65 3.33
CA LEU A 214 3.62 -21.16 2.57
C LEU A 214 2.96 -22.26 1.73
N LEU A 215 3.73 -23.23 1.23
CA LEU A 215 3.24 -24.31 0.39
C LEU A 215 2.77 -25.55 1.18
N ARG A 216 3.16 -25.70 2.45
CA ARG A 216 2.78 -26.82 3.33
C ARG A 216 1.42 -26.63 4.05
N LYS A 217 0.66 -25.64 3.68
CA LYS A 217 -0.74 -25.48 4.10
C LYS A 217 -1.68 -25.75 2.94
#